data_e8ef92c3fdd031c9a3332bf821a65062
#
_entry.id   e8ef92c3fdd031c9a3332bf821a65062
#
_cell.length_a   1.000
_cell.length_b   1.000
_cell.length_c   1.000
_cell.angle_alpha   90.00
_cell.angle_beta   90.00
_cell.angle_gamma   90.00
#
_symmetry.space_group_name_H-M   'P 1'
#
loop_
_entity.id
_entity.type
_entity.pdbx_description
1 polymer ?
#
loop_
_entity_poly.entity_id
_entity_poly.type
_entity_poly.pdbx_seq_one_letter_code
_entity_poly.pdbx_strand_id
1 'polypeptide(L)'
;VGSEMCIRDSGNGSEPQFVMAECCKPIPGDSVVGYKDPASNRIIVHKSDCKELDRLAAQFGRNILKDEIKWSQHKAMSYLSTIELRGIDRTGILLDLAKTVSEDFSINIRQINIQTHDNIFEGTISLYVKDAEGLHAIMDKIRKIKGIDTVKRNQD
;
A
#
# COMPACT_ATOMS: atom_id res chain seq x y z
N VAL A 1 -14.28 -0.10 -7.24
CA VAL A 1 -13.91 -0.86 -8.41
C VAL A 1 -12.86 -1.88 -8.04
N GLY A 2 -13.23 -3.13 -8.06
CA GLY A 2 -12.43 -4.19 -7.54
C GLY A 2 -11.12 -4.41 -8.27
N SER A 3 -10.06 -4.48 -7.51
CA SER A 3 -8.86 -5.15 -7.96
C SER A 3 -9.21 -6.61 -8.18
N GLU A 4 -9.00 -7.08 -9.38
CA GLU A 4 -9.21 -8.49 -9.67
C GLU A 4 -8.04 -9.29 -9.13
N MET A 5 -8.28 -10.07 -8.10
CA MET A 5 -7.36 -11.09 -7.66
C MET A 5 -7.77 -12.43 -8.27
N CYS A 6 -6.82 -13.10 -8.94
CA CYS A 6 -7.05 -14.46 -9.40
C CYS A 6 -6.68 -15.43 -8.28
N ILE A 7 -7.66 -16.21 -7.85
CA ILE A 7 -7.39 -17.45 -7.14
C ILE A 7 -7.28 -18.56 -8.16
N ARG A 8 -6.32 -19.44 -7.95
CA ARG A 8 -6.38 -20.78 -8.52
C ARG A 8 -7.44 -21.55 -7.75
N ASP A 9 -8.64 -21.56 -8.28
CA ASP A 9 -9.70 -22.38 -7.72
C ASP A 9 -9.66 -23.77 -8.33
N SER A 10 -9.72 -24.75 -7.47
CA SER A 10 -10.02 -26.13 -7.79
C SER A 10 -11.31 -26.50 -7.07
N GLY A 11 -12.44 -25.96 -7.49
CA GLY A 11 -13.69 -26.36 -6.85
C GLY A 11 -14.94 -25.66 -7.32
N ASN A 12 -15.94 -26.45 -7.61
CA ASN A 12 -17.30 -26.06 -7.91
C ASN A 12 -17.91 -25.25 -6.76
N GLY A 13 -18.12 -23.99 -6.98
CA GLY A 13 -18.81 -23.10 -6.04
C GLY A 13 -18.81 -21.68 -6.53
N SER A 14 -19.74 -20.87 -6.08
CA SER A 14 -19.74 -19.44 -6.34
C SER A 14 -18.38 -18.85 -5.99
N GLU A 15 -17.76 -18.16 -6.93
CA GLU A 15 -16.47 -17.53 -6.71
C GLU A 15 -16.52 -16.62 -5.48
N PRO A 16 -15.63 -16.80 -4.51
CA PRO A 16 -15.60 -15.93 -3.35
C PRO A 16 -15.24 -14.50 -3.77
N GLN A 17 -15.93 -13.55 -3.19
CA GLN A 17 -15.66 -12.15 -3.45
C GLN A 17 -14.43 -11.69 -2.66
N PHE A 18 -13.45 -11.12 -3.37
CA PHE A 18 -12.25 -10.56 -2.77
C PHE A 18 -12.44 -9.10 -2.42
N VAL A 19 -12.04 -8.73 -1.22
CA VAL A 19 -12.07 -7.36 -0.72
C VAL A 19 -10.70 -7.02 -0.15
N MET A 20 -10.14 -5.88 -0.54
CA MET A 20 -8.89 -5.38 0.04
C MET A 20 -9.16 -4.85 1.43
N ALA A 21 -8.31 -5.25 2.40
CA ALA A 21 -8.42 -4.76 3.76
C ALA A 21 -8.13 -3.25 3.82
N GLU A 22 -8.97 -2.51 4.51
CA GLU A 22 -8.80 -1.07 4.69
C GLU A 22 -7.65 -0.72 5.65
N CYS A 23 -7.33 -1.63 6.58
CA CYS A 23 -6.30 -1.43 7.59
C CYS A 23 -4.87 -1.40 7.04
N CYS A 24 -4.59 -2.13 5.97
CA CYS A 24 -3.24 -2.23 5.39
C CYS A 24 -3.16 -1.95 3.89
N LYS A 25 -4.27 -1.86 3.20
CA LYS A 25 -4.37 -1.50 1.78
C LYS A 25 -3.31 -2.16 0.90
N PRO A 26 -3.38 -3.49 0.72
CA PRO A 26 -2.40 -4.20 -0.09
C PRO A 26 -2.45 -3.78 -1.56
N ILE A 27 -1.30 -3.81 -2.21
CA ILE A 27 -1.14 -3.52 -3.64
C ILE A 27 -0.39 -4.66 -4.33
N PRO A 28 -0.47 -4.80 -5.65
CA PRO A 28 0.28 -5.84 -6.36
C PRO A 28 1.77 -5.80 -6.06
N GLY A 29 2.35 -6.97 -5.84
CA GLY A 29 3.73 -7.14 -5.40
C GLY A 29 3.89 -7.29 -3.89
N ASP A 30 2.90 -6.90 -3.10
CA ASP A 30 2.90 -7.17 -1.66
C ASP A 30 2.70 -8.66 -1.40
N SER A 31 3.34 -9.18 -0.35
CA SER A 31 2.97 -10.47 0.20
C SER A 31 1.65 -10.36 0.91
N VAL A 32 0.67 -11.15 0.50
CA VAL A 32 -0.69 -11.04 1.02
C VAL A 32 -1.19 -12.35 1.59
N VAL A 33 -2.12 -12.25 2.53
CA VAL A 33 -2.80 -13.37 3.16
C VAL A 33 -4.29 -13.06 3.18
N GLY A 34 -5.11 -14.02 2.80
CA GLY A 34 -6.55 -13.89 2.85
C GLY A 34 -7.14 -14.34 4.17
N TYR A 35 -8.15 -13.63 4.62
CA TYR A 35 -9.02 -14.06 5.71
C TYR A 35 -10.41 -14.34 5.17
N LYS A 36 -10.87 -15.56 5.30
CA LYS A 36 -12.23 -15.94 4.89
C LYS A 36 -13.21 -15.61 6.00
N ASP A 37 -14.05 -14.64 5.75
CA ASP A 37 -15.11 -14.29 6.70
C ASP A 37 -16.27 -15.30 6.60
N PRO A 38 -16.54 -16.07 7.68
CA PRO A 38 -17.59 -17.07 7.66
C PRO A 38 -18.99 -16.48 7.55
N ALA A 39 -19.18 -15.23 7.97
CA ALA A 39 -20.49 -14.59 7.95
C ALA A 39 -20.89 -14.09 6.55
N SER A 40 -19.93 -13.58 5.76
CA SER A 40 -20.22 -12.96 4.47
C SER A 40 -19.71 -13.73 3.26
N ASN A 41 -19.02 -14.83 3.46
CA ASN A 41 -18.34 -15.61 2.40
C ASN A 41 -17.40 -14.74 1.53
N ARG A 42 -16.83 -13.71 2.12
CA ARG A 42 -15.84 -12.83 1.47
C ARG A 42 -14.44 -13.18 1.94
N ILE A 43 -13.49 -13.00 1.05
CA ILE A 43 -12.08 -13.13 1.41
C ILE A 43 -11.50 -11.72 1.51
N ILE A 44 -11.12 -11.34 2.72
CA ILE A 44 -10.49 -10.05 3.00
C ILE A 44 -8.99 -10.25 2.88
N VAL A 45 -8.38 -9.50 1.97
CA VAL A 45 -6.95 -9.62 1.69
C VAL A 45 -6.17 -8.63 2.51
N HIS A 46 -5.28 -9.14 3.35
CA HIS A 46 -4.38 -8.36 4.17
C HIS A 46 -2.94 -8.51 3.69
N LYS A 47 -2.10 -7.54 3.99
CA LYS A 47 -0.65 -7.73 3.88
C LYS A 47 -0.20 -8.76 4.91
N SER A 48 0.81 -9.56 4.57
CA SER A 48 1.32 -10.62 5.47
C SER A 48 1.87 -10.07 6.80
N ASP A 49 2.28 -8.81 6.84
CA ASP A 49 2.80 -8.12 8.03
C ASP A 49 1.76 -7.26 8.75
N CYS A 50 0.49 -7.40 8.40
CA CYS A 50 -0.59 -6.62 9.00
C CYS A 50 -0.87 -7.06 10.44
N LYS A 51 -0.93 -6.11 11.37
CA LYS A 51 -1.21 -6.37 12.79
C LYS A 51 -2.62 -6.91 13.03
N GLU A 52 -3.58 -6.44 12.26
CA GLU A 52 -4.96 -6.96 12.34
C GLU A 52 -5.04 -8.41 11.86
N LEU A 53 -4.23 -8.77 10.88
CA LEU A 53 -4.13 -10.15 10.42
C LEU A 53 -3.60 -11.06 11.53
N ASP A 54 -2.57 -10.63 12.25
CA ASP A 54 -2.02 -11.39 13.37
C ASP A 54 -3.07 -11.64 14.46
N ARG A 55 -3.87 -10.63 14.73
CA ARG A 55 -4.98 -10.73 15.68
C ARG A 55 -6.06 -11.71 15.19
N LEU A 56 -6.43 -11.63 13.91
CA LEU A 56 -7.40 -12.55 13.31
C LEU A 56 -6.87 -13.98 13.25
N ALA A 57 -5.58 -14.16 12.98
CA ALA A 57 -4.95 -15.48 12.95
C ALA A 57 -4.95 -16.13 14.34
N ALA A 58 -4.79 -15.35 15.40
CA ALA A 58 -4.85 -15.84 16.77
C ALA A 58 -6.26 -16.32 17.17
N GLN A 59 -7.30 -15.67 16.66
CA GLN A 59 -8.69 -16.00 16.97
C GLN A 59 -9.31 -17.00 16.00
N PHE A 60 -8.99 -16.89 14.72
CA PHE A 60 -9.64 -17.61 13.62
C PHE A 60 -8.62 -18.22 12.65
N GLY A 61 -7.59 -18.86 13.17
CA GLY A 61 -6.48 -19.39 12.36
C GLY A 61 -6.91 -20.34 11.23
N ARG A 62 -8.04 -21.02 11.35
CA ARG A 62 -8.56 -21.91 10.30
C ARG A 62 -9.07 -21.18 9.08
N ASN A 63 -9.40 -19.89 9.20
CA ASN A 63 -9.95 -19.07 8.13
C ASN A 63 -8.86 -18.28 7.39
N ILE A 64 -7.60 -18.52 7.72
CA ILE A 64 -6.46 -17.84 7.10
C ILE A 64 -5.97 -18.62 5.89
N LEU A 65 -5.91 -17.96 4.75
CA LEU A 65 -5.48 -18.52 3.46
C LEU A 65 -4.11 -17.95 3.09
N LYS A 66 -3.05 -18.69 3.34
CA LYS A 66 -1.68 -18.18 3.16
C LYS A 66 -1.18 -18.25 1.72
N ASP A 67 -1.43 -19.33 1.02
CA ASP A 67 -0.80 -19.61 -0.26
C ASP A 67 -1.76 -19.60 -1.46
N GLU A 68 -3.01 -19.32 -1.22
CA GLU A 68 -4.06 -19.43 -2.25
C GLU A 68 -4.30 -18.13 -3.02
N ILE A 69 -3.71 -17.02 -2.57
CA ILE A 69 -3.98 -15.72 -3.14
C ILE A 69 -2.77 -15.25 -3.95
N LYS A 70 -3.01 -14.99 -5.23
CA LYS A 70 -2.00 -14.43 -6.14
C LYS A 70 -2.54 -13.22 -6.85
N TRP A 71 -1.67 -12.22 -7.03
CA TRP A 71 -2.02 -11.04 -7.81
C TRP A 71 -2.16 -11.41 -9.28
N SER A 72 -3.27 -11.03 -9.90
CA SER A 72 -3.41 -11.13 -11.35
C SER A 72 -2.66 -9.97 -12.00
N GLN A 73 -1.98 -10.26 -13.10
CA GLN A 73 -1.30 -9.24 -13.88
C GLN A 73 -2.27 -8.51 -14.81
N HIS A 74 -3.25 -7.83 -14.25
CA HIS A 74 -4.11 -6.98 -15.05
C HIS A 74 -3.44 -5.62 -15.29
N LYS A 75 -3.38 -5.25 -16.55
CA LYS A 75 -2.78 -4.01 -17.02
C LYS A 75 -3.61 -2.81 -16.61
N ALA A 76 -2.93 -1.75 -16.24
CA ALA A 76 -3.48 -0.40 -16.09
C ALA A 76 -4.33 -0.10 -14.85
N MET A 77 -4.29 -0.89 -13.81
CA MET A 77 -4.89 -0.49 -12.52
C MET A 77 -3.88 0.29 -11.68
N SER A 78 -4.37 1.33 -11.03
CA SER A 78 -3.60 2.12 -10.09
C SER A 78 -4.16 1.97 -8.70
N TYR A 79 -3.28 1.88 -7.73
CA TYR A 79 -3.62 1.65 -6.33
C TYR A 79 -3.16 2.82 -5.48
N LEU A 80 -4.03 3.26 -4.58
CA LEU A 80 -3.70 4.35 -3.67
C LEU A 80 -2.75 3.87 -2.58
N SER A 81 -1.64 4.58 -2.41
CA SER A 81 -0.69 4.34 -1.32
C SER A 81 -0.30 5.65 -0.68
N THR A 82 -0.04 5.62 0.62
CA THR A 82 0.36 6.78 1.38
C THR A 82 1.77 6.58 1.93
N ILE A 83 2.62 7.58 1.74
CA ILE A 83 4.00 7.61 2.21
C ILE A 83 4.12 8.66 3.31
N GLU A 84 4.74 8.31 4.43
CA GLU A 84 5.10 9.24 5.47
C GLU A 84 6.54 9.71 5.30
N LEU A 85 6.74 11.00 5.44
CA LEU A 85 8.03 11.65 5.29
C LEU A 85 8.39 12.41 6.56
N ARG A 86 9.66 12.38 6.91
CA ARG A 86 10.21 13.21 7.97
C ARG A 86 11.60 13.66 7.60
N GLY A 87 11.93 14.89 7.93
CA GLY A 87 13.25 15.43 7.64
C GLY A 87 13.44 16.81 8.26
N ILE A 88 14.48 17.46 7.81
CA ILE A 88 14.83 18.82 8.25
C ILE A 88 14.24 19.80 7.25
N ASP A 89 13.51 20.79 7.74
CA ASP A 89 12.95 21.84 6.90
C ASP A 89 14.06 22.69 6.28
N ARG A 90 13.95 22.95 5.00
CA ARG A 90 14.83 23.86 4.27
C ARG A 90 14.09 24.51 3.12
N THR A 91 14.61 25.61 2.64
CA THR A 91 14.06 26.29 1.46
C THR A 91 14.09 25.35 0.24
N GLY A 92 12.97 25.22 -0.43
CA GLY A 92 12.84 24.44 -1.66
C GLY A 92 12.63 22.94 -1.48
N ILE A 93 12.55 22.43 -0.24
CA ILE A 93 12.34 20.99 -0.02
C ILE A 93 11.02 20.49 -0.62
N LEU A 94 9.95 21.27 -0.51
CA LEU A 94 8.66 20.92 -1.08
C LEU A 94 8.72 20.87 -2.61
N LEU A 95 9.41 21.81 -3.22
CA LEU A 95 9.59 21.85 -4.67
C LEU A 95 10.38 20.63 -5.16
N ASP A 96 11.48 20.31 -4.49
CA ASP A 96 12.30 19.13 -4.81
C ASP A 96 11.48 17.85 -4.69
N LEU A 97 10.68 17.73 -3.65
CA LEU A 97 9.81 16.59 -3.42
C LEU A 97 8.75 16.44 -4.53
N ALA A 98 8.03 17.52 -4.84
CA ALA A 98 6.99 17.51 -5.87
C ALA A 98 7.59 17.20 -7.25
N LYS A 99 8.74 17.77 -7.54
CA LYS A 99 9.46 17.55 -8.80
C LYS A 99 9.90 16.08 -8.95
N THR A 100 10.50 15.52 -7.89
CA THR A 100 10.96 14.14 -7.89
C THR A 100 9.81 13.17 -8.15
N VAL A 101 8.67 13.37 -7.48
CA VAL A 101 7.52 12.47 -7.62
C VAL A 101 6.82 12.64 -8.97
N SER A 102 6.63 13.88 -9.42
CA SER A 102 5.81 14.17 -10.61
C SER A 102 6.57 14.01 -11.92
N GLU A 103 7.82 14.45 -11.99
CA GLU A 103 8.59 14.43 -13.23
C GLU A 103 9.25 13.09 -13.51
N ASP A 104 9.85 12.48 -12.49
CA ASP A 104 10.64 11.26 -12.67
C ASP A 104 9.78 10.03 -12.92
N PHE A 105 8.57 9.98 -12.37
CA PHE A 105 7.75 8.78 -12.39
C PHE A 105 6.40 8.92 -13.08
N SER A 106 6.05 10.11 -13.53
CA SER A 106 4.73 10.38 -14.14
C SER A 106 3.55 9.88 -13.29
N ILE A 107 3.68 10.06 -11.98
CA ILE A 107 2.72 9.53 -11.02
C ILE A 107 1.72 10.61 -10.60
N ASN A 108 0.47 10.21 -10.49
CA ASN A 108 -0.57 11.08 -10.01
C ASN A 108 -0.55 11.17 -8.49
N ILE A 109 -0.30 12.35 -7.98
CA ILE A 109 -0.41 12.67 -6.56
C ILE A 109 -1.87 13.00 -6.26
N ARG A 110 -2.46 12.32 -5.30
CA ARG A 110 -3.81 12.62 -4.85
C ARG A 110 -3.81 13.72 -3.80
N GLN A 111 -2.88 13.65 -2.86
CA GLN A 111 -2.86 14.57 -1.74
C GLN A 111 -1.45 14.67 -1.17
N ILE A 112 -1.09 15.88 -0.78
CA ILE A 112 0.14 16.16 -0.01
C ILE A 112 -0.26 16.95 1.21
N ASN A 113 0.12 16.46 2.38
CA ASN A 113 0.03 17.19 3.64
C ASN A 113 1.42 17.38 4.20
N ILE A 114 1.80 18.62 4.49
CA ILE A 114 3.11 18.94 5.01
C ILE A 114 2.96 19.91 6.17
N GLN A 115 3.65 19.63 7.24
CA GLN A 115 3.74 20.47 8.42
C GLN A 115 5.20 20.66 8.82
N THR A 116 5.51 21.86 9.28
CA THR A 116 6.83 22.17 9.80
C THR A 116 6.72 22.67 11.22
N HIS A 117 7.50 22.09 12.11
CA HIS A 117 7.60 22.48 13.51
C HIS A 117 9.07 22.46 13.93
N ASP A 118 9.57 23.56 14.47
CA ASP A 118 10.93 23.65 15.02
C ASP A 118 12.01 23.15 14.07
N ASN A 119 11.94 23.56 12.81
CA ASN A 119 12.82 23.13 11.72
C ASN A 119 12.71 21.65 11.35
N ILE A 120 11.69 20.95 11.82
CA ILE A 120 11.38 19.60 11.41
C ILE A 120 10.26 19.63 10.38
N PHE A 121 10.49 18.93 9.27
CA PHE A 121 9.54 18.73 8.19
C PHE A 121 8.89 17.38 8.37
N GLU A 122 7.57 17.37 8.46
CA GLU A 122 6.78 16.14 8.50
C GLU A 122 5.68 16.22 7.47
N GLY A 123 5.40 15.10 6.81
CA GLY A 123 4.34 15.10 5.84
C GLY A 123 3.91 13.71 5.39
N THR A 124 2.80 13.70 4.69
CA THR A 124 2.27 12.51 4.02
C THR A 124 1.97 12.84 2.57
N ILE A 125 2.27 11.87 1.70
CA ILE A 125 1.93 11.94 0.28
C ILE A 125 1.08 10.73 -0.06
N SER A 126 -0.13 10.99 -0.55
CA SER A 126 -1.00 9.94 -1.10
C SER A 126 -0.91 9.98 -2.63
N LEU A 127 -0.55 8.88 -3.22
CA LEU A 127 -0.33 8.78 -4.66
C LEU A 127 -0.80 7.44 -5.21
N TYR A 128 -0.99 7.40 -6.53
CA TYR A 128 -1.39 6.18 -7.21
C TYR A 128 -0.20 5.48 -7.81
N VAL A 129 -0.03 4.20 -7.47
CA VAL A 129 1.05 3.35 -7.97
C VAL A 129 0.47 2.08 -8.60
N LYS A 130 1.24 1.46 -9.49
CA LYS A 130 0.84 0.22 -10.14
C LYS A 130 1.14 -1.02 -9.31
N ASP A 131 2.21 -0.99 -8.55
CA ASP A 131 2.68 -2.12 -7.74
C ASP A 131 3.61 -1.66 -6.61
N ALA A 132 4.00 -2.59 -5.76
CA ALA A 132 4.90 -2.31 -4.64
C ALA A 132 6.31 -1.94 -5.12
N GLU A 133 6.79 -2.52 -6.21
CA GLU A 133 8.10 -2.21 -6.78
C GLU A 133 8.18 -0.74 -7.20
N GLY A 134 7.17 -0.23 -7.89
CA GLY A 134 7.06 1.18 -8.24
C GLY A 134 7.02 2.10 -7.02
N LEU A 135 6.29 1.69 -5.97
CA LEU A 135 6.23 2.43 -4.71
C LEU A 135 7.61 2.50 -4.03
N HIS A 136 8.31 1.38 -3.95
CA HIS A 136 9.65 1.32 -3.37
C HIS A 136 10.66 2.16 -4.16
N ALA A 137 10.58 2.16 -5.48
CA ALA A 137 11.44 2.99 -6.33
C ALA A 137 11.24 4.48 -6.04
N ILE A 138 9.99 4.93 -5.88
CA ILE A 138 9.67 6.31 -5.52
C ILE A 138 10.21 6.66 -4.13
N MET A 139 9.99 5.78 -3.17
CA MET A 139 10.48 5.97 -1.80
C MET A 139 12.01 6.12 -1.77
N ASP A 140 12.72 5.30 -2.53
CA ASP A 140 14.17 5.38 -2.63
C ASP A 140 14.65 6.70 -3.24
N LYS A 141 13.94 7.18 -4.26
CA LYS A 141 14.24 8.49 -4.85
C LYS A 141 13.99 9.64 -3.87
N ILE A 142 12.92 9.57 -3.12
CA ILE A 142 12.60 10.59 -2.10
C ILE A 142 13.67 10.60 -1.01
N ARG A 143 14.16 9.43 -0.59
CA ARG A 143 15.25 9.34 0.40
C ARG A 143 16.53 10.04 -0.03
N LYS A 144 16.76 10.18 -1.31
CA LYS A 144 17.93 10.86 -1.87
C LYS A 144 17.83 12.38 -1.84
N ILE A 145 16.66 12.93 -1.57
CA ILE A 145 16.46 14.37 -1.47
C ILE A 145 17.17 14.88 -0.21
N LYS A 146 17.96 15.91 -0.39
CA LYS A 146 18.68 16.54 0.73
C LYS A 146 17.70 17.11 1.75
N GLY A 147 17.81 16.69 3.00
CA GLY A 147 16.94 17.12 4.10
C GLY A 147 15.90 16.06 4.52
N ILE A 148 15.65 15.06 3.70
CA ILE A 148 14.76 13.96 4.07
C ILE A 148 15.53 12.90 4.88
N ASP A 149 15.05 12.62 6.09
CA ASP A 149 15.67 11.63 6.98
C ASP A 149 14.96 10.28 6.92
N THR A 150 13.64 10.29 6.91
CA THR A 150 12.83 9.07 7.00
C THR A 150 11.75 9.07 5.95
N VAL A 151 11.61 7.95 5.25
CA VAL A 151 10.52 7.68 4.30
C VAL A 151 9.92 6.32 4.65
N LYS A 152 8.64 6.28 4.95
CA LYS A 152 7.93 5.05 5.31
C LYS A 152 6.63 4.95 4.54
N ARG A 153 6.22 3.74 4.24
CA ARG A 153 4.86 3.49 3.79
C ARG A 153 3.92 3.55 5.00
N ASN A 154 2.89 4.37 4.91
CA ASN A 154 1.89 4.44 5.97
C ASN A 154 1.04 3.17 5.92
N GLN A 155 0.95 2.51 7.04
CA GLN A 155 0.12 1.32 7.27
C GLN A 155 -0.90 1.66 8.36
N ASP A 156 -1.89 2.44 8.02
CA ASP A 156 -2.99 2.67 8.96
C ASP A 156 -3.90 1.46 9.09
#